data_4c3783b112a42da259c59497700d3146
#
_entry.id   4c3783b112a42da259c59497700d3146
#
_cell.length_a   1.000
_cell.length_b   1.000
_cell.length_c   1.000
_cell.angle_alpha   90.00
_cell.angle_beta   90.00
_cell.angle_gamma   90.00
#
_symmetry.space_group_name_H-M   'P 1'
#
loop_
_entity.id
_entity.type
_entity.pdbx_description
1 polymer ?
#
loop_
_entity_poly.entity_id
_entity_poly.type
_entity_poly.pdbx_seq_one_letter_code
_entity_poly.pdbx_strand_id
1 'polypeptide(L)'
;TIFLCLTGALANMLVNQVGYSYLYFRYYHFMITHGVFVIAPVYFAVVHEYIPTKKGLVLSLVFMQGIIGGIFLLNNYLGTVYLDLSFGKNLAFHKWPLYFILIELFMIIQGIILYIVVHLSYKTYKKVQNERISRIKISQHSRFIPKKKPR
;
A
#
# COMPACT_ATOMS: atom_id res chain seq x y z
N THR A 1 1.53 8.70 1.69
CA THR A 1 2.79 7.94 1.89
C THR A 1 2.54 6.44 2.05
N ILE A 2 1.57 6.01 2.86
CA ILE A 2 1.25 4.59 3.10
C ILE A 2 0.99 3.81 1.79
N PHE A 3 0.21 4.37 0.88
CA PHE A 3 -0.06 3.74 -0.41
C PHE A 3 1.18 3.54 -1.27
N LEU A 4 2.08 4.53 -1.25
CA LEU A 4 3.31 4.50 -2.03
C LEU A 4 4.27 3.40 -1.57
N CYS A 5 4.46 3.31 -0.25
CA CYS A 5 5.33 2.30 0.33
C CYS A 5 4.83 0.88 0.02
N LEU A 6 3.52 0.65 0.20
CA LEU A 6 2.95 -0.69 0.02
C LEU A 6 2.93 -1.13 -1.44
N THR A 7 2.53 -0.25 -2.36
CA THR A 7 2.45 -0.59 -3.79
C THR A 7 3.82 -0.86 -4.40
N GLY A 8 4.78 0.04 -4.18
CA GLY A 8 6.13 -0.11 -4.70
C GLY A 8 6.86 -1.33 -4.12
N ALA A 9 6.74 -1.55 -2.80
CA ALA A 9 7.38 -2.67 -2.13
C ALA A 9 6.83 -4.02 -2.60
N LEU A 10 5.50 -4.17 -2.66
CA LEU A 10 4.87 -5.40 -3.13
C LEU A 10 5.23 -5.71 -4.58
N ALA A 11 5.17 -4.72 -5.48
CA ALA A 11 5.54 -4.91 -6.88
C ALA A 11 6.98 -5.39 -7.01
N ASN A 12 7.93 -4.75 -6.32
CA ASN A 12 9.34 -5.13 -6.37
C ASN A 12 9.61 -6.51 -5.78
N MET A 13 8.91 -6.91 -4.70
CA MET A 13 9.06 -8.24 -4.11
C MET A 13 8.49 -9.34 -5.02
N LEU A 14 7.37 -9.07 -5.70
CA LEU A 14 6.72 -10.05 -6.60
C LEU A 14 7.48 -10.25 -7.90
N VAL A 15 8.04 -9.19 -8.47
CA VAL A 15 8.77 -9.26 -9.74
C VAL A 15 10.19 -9.79 -9.57
N ASN A 16 10.68 -9.89 -8.31
CA ASN A 16 12.00 -10.42 -7.94
C ASN A 16 13.15 -9.93 -8.85
N GLN A 17 13.21 -8.63 -9.07
CA GLN A 17 14.28 -8.00 -9.86
C GLN A 17 15.64 -7.95 -9.15
N VAL A 18 15.76 -8.66 -8.03
CA VAL A 18 17.03 -8.78 -7.32
C VAL A 18 17.91 -9.76 -8.09
N GLY A 19 18.71 -9.28 -9.00
CA GLY A 19 19.68 -10.10 -9.75
C GLY A 19 20.76 -10.78 -8.88
N TYR A 20 20.51 -10.92 -7.58
CA TYR A 20 21.43 -11.49 -6.58
C TYR A 20 20.83 -12.75 -5.97
N SER A 21 21.64 -13.81 -5.91
CA SER A 21 21.32 -15.04 -5.18
C SER A 21 21.18 -14.76 -3.67
N TYR A 22 20.41 -15.61 -2.99
CA TYR A 22 20.24 -15.60 -1.52
C TYR A 22 21.58 -15.73 -0.74
N LEU A 23 22.66 -16.09 -1.40
CA LEU A 23 24.00 -16.14 -0.81
C LEU A 23 24.61 -14.74 -0.54
N TYR A 24 24.06 -13.70 -1.13
CA TYR A 24 24.60 -12.36 -0.99
C TYR A 24 23.81 -11.53 0.04
N PHE A 25 24.51 -10.78 0.89
CA PHE A 25 23.92 -9.88 1.87
C PHE A 25 22.90 -8.90 1.25
N ARG A 26 23.14 -8.49 0.00
CA ARG A 26 22.28 -7.55 -0.74
C ARG A 26 20.87 -8.11 -0.97
N TYR A 27 20.71 -9.43 -1.09
CA TYR A 27 19.39 -10.08 -1.16
C TYR A 27 18.60 -9.87 0.13
N TYR A 28 19.21 -10.14 1.29
CA TYR A 28 18.57 -9.97 2.60
C TYR A 28 18.24 -8.52 2.90
N HIS A 29 19.17 -7.60 2.61
CA HIS A 29 18.94 -6.17 2.73
C HIS A 29 17.71 -5.73 1.93
N PHE A 30 17.60 -6.16 0.67
CA PHE A 30 16.43 -5.89 -0.17
C PHE A 30 15.14 -6.44 0.45
N MET A 31 15.11 -7.70 0.84
CA MET A 31 13.92 -8.36 1.39
C MET A 31 13.46 -7.73 2.70
N ILE A 32 14.39 -7.43 3.60
CA ILE A 32 14.08 -6.77 4.88
C ILE A 32 13.54 -5.36 4.64
N THR A 33 14.19 -4.57 3.81
CA THR A 33 13.76 -3.18 3.52
C THR A 33 12.37 -3.14 2.92
N HIS A 34 12.09 -3.98 1.91
CA HIS A 34 10.77 -4.04 1.28
C HIS A 34 9.73 -4.66 2.22
N GLY A 35 10.11 -5.64 3.04
CA GLY A 35 9.24 -6.19 4.08
C GLY A 35 8.81 -5.13 5.09
N VAL A 36 9.70 -4.26 5.54
CA VAL A 36 9.36 -3.14 6.43
C VAL A 36 8.39 -2.17 5.74
N PHE A 37 8.58 -1.86 4.44
CA PHE A 37 7.66 -1.01 3.69
C PHE A 37 6.27 -1.62 3.51
N VAL A 38 6.12 -2.94 3.60
CA VAL A 38 4.82 -3.62 3.62
C VAL A 38 4.21 -3.63 5.03
N ILE A 39 5.02 -4.00 6.04
CA ILE A 39 4.55 -4.16 7.42
C ILE A 39 4.15 -2.82 8.06
N ALA A 40 4.95 -1.78 7.86
CA ALA A 40 4.71 -0.48 8.50
C ALA A 40 3.33 0.12 8.13
N PRO A 41 2.89 0.18 6.86
CA PRO A 41 1.56 0.63 6.50
C PRO A 41 0.43 -0.20 7.13
N VAL A 42 0.60 -1.53 7.17
CA VAL A 42 -0.39 -2.43 7.79
C VAL A 42 -0.46 -2.18 9.30
N TYR A 43 0.68 -2.04 9.97
CA TYR A 43 0.76 -1.68 11.38
C TYR A 43 0.03 -0.37 11.69
N PHE A 44 0.31 0.70 10.93
CA PHE A 44 -0.37 1.98 11.12
C PHE A 44 -1.88 1.91 10.86
N ALA A 45 -2.30 1.12 9.88
CA ALA A 45 -3.72 0.91 9.61
C ALA A 45 -4.44 0.18 10.74
N VAL A 46 -3.81 -0.84 11.32
CA VAL A 46 -4.42 -1.70 12.34
C VAL A 46 -4.32 -1.09 13.74
N VAL A 47 -3.12 -0.63 14.14
CA VAL A 47 -2.86 -0.18 15.50
C VAL A 47 -3.31 1.26 15.73
N HIS A 48 -3.10 2.13 14.75
CA HIS A 48 -3.46 3.54 14.84
C HIS A 48 -4.80 3.87 14.14
N GLU A 49 -5.53 2.84 13.69
CA GLU A 49 -6.82 2.99 12.99
C GLU A 49 -6.75 4.02 11.83
N TYR A 50 -5.58 4.12 11.20
CA TYR A 50 -5.35 5.10 10.15
C TYR A 50 -6.11 4.71 8.88
N ILE A 51 -7.12 5.53 8.54
CA ILE A 51 -7.93 5.31 7.35
C ILE A 51 -7.42 6.22 6.23
N PRO A 52 -7.04 5.62 5.10
CA PRO A 52 -6.67 6.39 3.94
C PRO A 52 -7.86 7.20 3.42
N THR A 53 -7.64 8.49 3.22
CA THR A 53 -8.64 9.40 2.64
C THR A 53 -8.42 9.56 1.14
N LYS A 54 -9.47 9.94 0.38
CA LYS A 54 -9.36 10.28 -1.05
C LYS A 54 -8.33 11.39 -1.29
N LYS A 55 -8.30 12.42 -0.42
CA LYS A 55 -7.30 13.50 -0.48
C LYS A 55 -5.88 12.96 -0.26
N GLY A 56 -5.71 12.03 0.68
CA GLY A 56 -4.42 11.38 0.94
C GLY A 56 -3.95 10.54 -0.25
N LEU A 57 -4.85 9.84 -0.94
CA LEU A 57 -4.52 9.10 -2.17
C LEU A 57 -4.03 10.06 -3.26
N VAL A 58 -4.79 11.11 -3.56
CA VAL A 58 -4.43 12.09 -4.60
C VAL A 58 -3.10 12.76 -4.26
N LEU A 59 -2.92 13.21 -3.01
CA LEU A 59 -1.68 13.84 -2.57
C LEU A 59 -0.48 12.88 -2.68
N SER A 60 -0.68 11.60 -2.37
CA SER A 60 0.36 10.58 -2.52
C SER A 60 0.74 10.37 -3.98
N LEU A 61 -0.24 10.32 -4.88
CA LEU A 61 0.04 10.20 -6.33
C LEU A 61 0.78 11.43 -6.87
N VAL A 62 0.35 12.65 -6.50
CA VAL A 62 1.05 13.89 -6.90
C VAL A 62 2.48 13.92 -6.37
N PHE A 63 2.70 13.53 -5.12
CA PHE A 63 4.03 13.45 -4.53
C PHE A 63 4.93 12.44 -5.25
N MET A 64 4.38 11.29 -5.67
CA MET A 64 5.09 10.31 -6.50
C MET A 64 5.52 10.89 -7.83
N GLN A 65 4.63 11.61 -8.51
CA GLN A 65 4.97 12.26 -9.78
C GLN A 65 6.12 13.24 -9.63
N GLY A 66 6.17 13.98 -8.52
CA GLY A 66 7.30 14.84 -8.18
C GLY A 66 8.62 14.08 -8.03
N ILE A 67 8.59 12.92 -7.33
CA ILE A 67 9.77 12.06 -7.16
C ILE A 67 10.21 11.47 -8.51
N ILE A 68 9.28 10.91 -9.27
CA ILE A 68 9.55 10.31 -10.59
C ILE A 68 10.14 11.35 -11.53
N GLY A 69 9.54 12.54 -11.61
CA GLY A 69 10.06 13.65 -12.41
C GLY A 69 11.46 14.07 -11.96
N GLY A 70 11.71 14.17 -10.66
CA GLY A 70 13.04 14.48 -10.11
C GLY A 70 14.08 13.42 -10.46
N ILE A 71 13.76 12.14 -10.30
CA ILE A 71 14.68 11.04 -10.66
C ILE A 71 14.93 11.01 -12.17
N PHE A 72 13.89 11.25 -12.98
CA PHE A 72 14.02 11.32 -14.42
C PHE A 72 15.00 12.43 -14.86
N LEU A 73 14.88 13.61 -14.28
CA LEU A 73 15.82 14.73 -14.55
C LEU A 73 17.24 14.39 -14.11
N LEU A 74 17.39 13.82 -12.90
CA LEU A 74 18.69 13.39 -12.38
C LEU A 74 19.34 12.32 -13.26
N ASN A 75 18.58 11.33 -13.70
CA ASN A 75 19.09 10.29 -14.58
C ASN A 75 19.64 10.85 -15.89
N ASN A 76 18.93 11.81 -16.48
CA ASN A 76 19.36 12.43 -17.72
C ASN A 76 20.58 13.34 -17.50
N TYR A 77 20.68 14.02 -16.34
CA TYR A 77 21.81 14.88 -16.01
C TYR A 77 23.08 14.07 -15.69
N LEU A 78 22.95 12.98 -14.93
CA LEU A 78 24.06 12.14 -14.45
C LEU A 78 24.41 10.98 -15.41
N GLY A 79 23.63 10.75 -16.47
CA GLY A 79 23.77 9.58 -17.34
C GLY A 79 23.49 8.25 -16.62
N THR A 80 22.68 8.28 -15.55
CA THR A 80 22.30 7.10 -14.75
C THR A 80 20.94 6.55 -15.16
N VAL A 81 20.58 5.39 -14.62
CA VAL A 81 19.32 4.69 -14.97
C VAL A 81 18.63 4.19 -13.69
N TYR A 82 18.42 5.08 -12.71
CA TYR A 82 17.68 4.74 -11.51
C TYR A 82 16.19 4.54 -11.82
N LEU A 83 15.61 3.45 -11.28
CA LEU A 83 14.22 3.06 -11.49
C LEU A 83 13.83 2.86 -12.98
N ASP A 84 14.81 2.60 -13.84
CA ASP A 84 14.62 2.46 -15.29
C ASP A 84 14.00 3.69 -15.97
N LEU A 85 14.09 4.85 -15.33
CA LEU A 85 13.53 6.12 -15.80
C LEU A 85 14.59 6.91 -16.59
N SER A 86 14.84 6.56 -17.86
CA SER A 86 15.74 7.32 -18.74
C SER A 86 15.20 7.45 -20.15
N PHE A 87 15.58 8.52 -20.85
CA PHE A 87 15.24 8.70 -22.25
C PHE A 87 15.84 7.59 -23.12
N GLY A 88 15.03 7.08 -24.04
CA GLY A 88 15.50 6.14 -25.06
C GLY A 88 15.79 4.72 -24.57
N LYS A 89 15.62 4.42 -23.28
CA LYS A 89 15.76 3.05 -22.79
C LYS A 89 14.60 2.20 -23.28
N ASN A 90 14.93 1.08 -23.88
CA ASN A 90 13.98 0.07 -24.29
C ASN A 90 13.94 -1.04 -23.22
N LEU A 91 12.79 -1.31 -22.64
CA LEU A 91 12.55 -2.54 -21.90
C LEU A 91 12.25 -3.68 -22.86
N ALA A 92 12.44 -4.94 -22.43
CA ALA A 92 12.37 -6.13 -23.27
C ALA A 92 11.11 -6.24 -24.16
N PHE A 93 10.02 -5.59 -23.74
CA PHE A 93 8.73 -5.69 -24.44
C PHE A 93 8.21 -4.37 -25.04
N HIS A 94 8.71 -3.20 -24.61
CA HIS A 94 8.17 -1.90 -25.02
C HIS A 94 9.27 -0.85 -25.16
N LYS A 95 9.13 -0.02 -26.22
CA LYS A 95 10.00 1.13 -26.50
C LYS A 95 9.54 2.35 -25.69
N TRP A 96 10.48 3.25 -25.39
CA TRP A 96 10.14 4.57 -24.87
C TRP A 96 9.30 5.36 -25.91
N PRO A 97 8.24 6.10 -25.54
CA PRO A 97 7.74 6.38 -24.18
C PRO A 97 6.68 5.37 -23.67
N LEU A 98 6.31 4.38 -24.44
CA LEU A 98 5.20 3.47 -24.13
C LEU A 98 5.39 2.74 -22.80
N TYR A 99 6.60 2.22 -22.54
CA TYR A 99 6.87 1.52 -21.27
C TYR A 99 6.71 2.44 -20.06
N PHE A 100 7.10 3.72 -20.17
CA PHE A 100 6.94 4.72 -19.11
C PHE A 100 5.46 4.96 -18.80
N ILE A 101 4.64 5.15 -19.83
CA ILE A 101 3.19 5.31 -19.68
C ILE A 101 2.54 4.08 -19.03
N LEU A 102 2.97 2.89 -19.40
CA LEU A 102 2.46 1.64 -18.81
C LEU A 102 2.83 1.50 -17.33
N ILE A 103 4.06 1.84 -16.94
CA ILE A 103 4.48 1.83 -15.52
C ILE A 103 3.65 2.83 -14.72
N GLU A 104 3.46 4.04 -15.21
CA GLU A 104 2.65 5.07 -14.56
C GLU A 104 1.20 4.63 -14.39
N LEU A 105 0.60 4.11 -15.46
CA LEU A 105 -0.76 3.60 -15.42
C LEU A 105 -0.91 2.44 -14.41
N PHE A 106 0.06 1.51 -14.41
CA PHE A 106 0.09 0.41 -13.46
C PHE A 106 0.15 0.90 -12.01
N MET A 107 0.99 1.89 -11.71
CA MET A 107 1.10 2.46 -10.36
C MET A 107 -0.19 3.15 -9.91
N ILE A 108 -0.85 3.89 -10.80
CA ILE A 108 -2.13 4.54 -10.51
C ILE A 108 -3.21 3.50 -10.22
N ILE A 109 -3.35 2.48 -11.08
CA ILE A 109 -4.33 1.41 -10.92
C ILE A 109 -4.09 0.67 -9.59
N GLN A 110 -2.85 0.31 -9.30
CA GLN A 110 -2.47 -0.37 -8.07
C GLN A 110 -2.80 0.46 -6.82
N GLY A 111 -2.54 1.77 -6.86
CA GLY A 111 -2.90 2.70 -5.78
C GLY A 111 -4.41 2.77 -5.54
N ILE A 112 -5.21 2.79 -6.60
CA ILE A 112 -6.68 2.79 -6.54
C ILE A 112 -7.19 1.48 -5.96
N ILE A 113 -6.70 0.34 -6.45
CA ILE A 113 -7.09 -1.00 -5.94
C ILE A 113 -6.81 -1.09 -4.45
N LEU A 114 -5.61 -0.69 -4.01
CA LEU A 114 -5.23 -0.72 -2.62
C LEU A 114 -6.12 0.17 -1.75
N TYR A 115 -6.44 1.39 -2.24
CA TYR A 115 -7.39 2.27 -1.57
C TYR A 115 -8.75 1.60 -1.35
N ILE A 116 -9.29 0.97 -2.40
CA ILE A 116 -10.57 0.27 -2.34
C ILE A 116 -10.51 -0.87 -1.33
N VAL A 117 -9.48 -1.71 -1.39
CA VAL A 117 -9.31 -2.87 -0.48
C VAL A 117 -9.25 -2.42 0.98
N VAL A 118 -8.42 -1.42 1.29
CA VAL A 118 -8.29 -0.92 2.67
C VAL A 118 -9.58 -0.27 3.14
N HIS A 119 -10.25 0.50 2.30
CA HIS A 119 -11.51 1.16 2.66
C HIS A 119 -12.65 0.16 2.93
N LEU A 120 -12.76 -0.87 2.09
CA LEU A 120 -13.75 -1.94 2.28
C LEU A 120 -13.47 -2.76 3.54
N SER A 121 -12.22 -3.13 3.77
CA SER A 121 -11.79 -3.86 4.97
C SER A 121 -12.10 -3.09 6.24
N TYR A 122 -11.83 -1.79 6.26
CA TYR A 122 -12.16 -0.93 7.40
C TYR A 122 -13.67 -0.82 7.63
N LYS A 123 -14.46 -0.63 6.59
CA LYS A 123 -15.93 -0.57 6.68
C LYS A 123 -16.50 -1.86 7.27
N THR A 124 -16.01 -3.01 6.83
CA THR A 124 -16.41 -4.33 7.34
C THR A 124 -16.00 -4.49 8.81
N TYR A 125 -14.76 -4.13 9.16
CA TYR A 125 -14.29 -4.18 10.55
C TYR A 125 -15.17 -3.34 11.48
N LYS A 126 -15.47 -2.10 11.11
CA LYS A 126 -16.31 -1.20 11.91
C LYS A 126 -17.73 -1.73 12.08
N LYS A 127 -18.29 -2.35 11.06
CA LYS A 127 -19.60 -3.01 11.14
C LYS A 127 -19.60 -4.15 12.18
N VAL A 128 -18.61 -5.03 12.12
CA VAL A 128 -18.47 -6.16 13.06
C VAL A 128 -18.28 -5.67 14.50
N GLN A 129 -17.49 -4.62 14.72
CA GLN A 129 -17.29 -4.04 16.03
C GLN A 129 -18.58 -3.45 16.61
N ASN A 130 -19.35 -2.73 15.81
CA ASN A 130 -20.63 -2.16 16.24
C ASN A 130 -21.64 -3.27 16.60
N GLU A 131 -21.68 -4.36 15.85
CA GLU A 131 -22.52 -5.53 16.16
C GLU A 131 -22.09 -6.21 17.47
N ARG A 132 -20.79 -6.34 17.74
CA ARG A 132 -20.27 -6.87 19.02
C ARG A 132 -20.68 -5.99 20.20
N ILE A 133 -20.51 -4.68 20.08
CA ILE A 133 -20.88 -3.73 21.13
C ILE A 133 -22.38 -3.78 21.40
N SER A 134 -23.23 -3.85 20.37
CA SER A 134 -24.69 -3.97 20.53
C SER A 134 -25.09 -5.26 21.24
N ARG A 135 -24.48 -6.40 20.90
CA ARG A 135 -24.73 -7.68 21.58
C ARG A 135 -24.34 -7.64 23.07
N ILE A 136 -23.21 -7.01 23.40
CA ILE A 136 -22.77 -6.85 24.80
C ILE A 136 -23.77 -5.99 25.57
N LYS A 137 -24.24 -4.88 25.02
CA LYS A 137 -25.24 -4.01 25.65
C LYS A 137 -26.55 -4.73 25.91
N ILE A 138 -27.02 -5.53 24.93
CA ILE A 138 -28.25 -6.32 25.08
C ILE A 138 -28.08 -7.38 26.18
N SER A 139 -26.97 -8.09 26.21
CA SER A 139 -26.67 -9.10 27.24
C SER A 139 -26.56 -8.49 28.64
N GLN A 140 -26.02 -7.32 28.78
CA GLN A 140 -25.99 -6.61 30.07
C GLN A 140 -27.39 -6.19 30.51
N HIS A 141 -28.19 -5.63 29.61
CA HIS A 141 -29.54 -5.21 29.92
C HIS A 141 -30.44 -6.39 30.37
N SER A 142 -30.31 -7.54 29.72
CA SER A 142 -31.06 -8.74 30.07
C SER A 142 -30.75 -9.34 31.47
N ARG A 143 -29.51 -9.04 31.99
CA ARG A 143 -29.15 -9.48 33.36
C ARG A 143 -29.78 -8.64 34.46
N PHE A 144 -30.16 -7.40 34.17
CA PHE A 144 -30.75 -6.48 35.14
C PHE A 144 -32.29 -6.52 35.15
N ILE A 145 -32.94 -7.30 34.28
CA ILE A 145 -34.40 -7.48 34.31
C ILE A 145 -34.73 -8.49 35.42
N PRO A 146 -35.41 -8.08 36.50
CA PRO A 146 -35.80 -8.98 37.57
C PRO A 146 -36.72 -10.08 37.01
N LYS A 147 -36.36 -11.35 37.19
CA LYS A 147 -37.24 -12.47 36.86
C LYS A 147 -38.52 -12.33 37.66
N LYS A 148 -39.66 -12.02 36.99
CA LYS A 148 -40.97 -12.06 37.60
C LYS A 148 -41.14 -13.44 38.26
N LYS A 149 -41.30 -13.46 39.60
CA LYS A 149 -41.67 -14.69 40.32
C LYS A 149 -42.99 -15.21 39.77
N PRO A 150 -43.10 -16.51 39.43
CA PRO A 150 -44.38 -17.11 39.10
C PRO A 150 -45.28 -17.04 40.32
N ARG A 151 -46.52 -16.60 40.13
CA ARG A 151 -47.59 -16.65 41.19
C ARG A 151 -48.07 -18.08 41.37
#